data_8055fcea86b1353b8653c3d801eb6649
#
_entry.id   8055fcea86b1353b8653c3d801eb6649
#
_cell.length_a   1.000
_cell.length_b   1.000
_cell.length_c   1.000
_cell.angle_alpha   90.00
_cell.angle_beta   90.00
_cell.angle_gamma   90.00
#
_symmetry.space_group_name_H-M   'P 1'
#
loop_
_entity.id
_entity.type
_entity.pdbx_description
1 polymer ?
#
loop_
_entity_poly.entity_id
_entity_poly.type
_entity_poly.pdbx_seq_one_letter_code
_entity_poly.pdbx_strand_id
1 'polypeptide(L)'
;MATGSDPPGTRRPLCRVGEHGEEENMAKPEAVFIYIGTYAGEAAARADYDIVKDLHAAGAVGTYDASVVTKDDSGKVHVSKDEMATRHGAWGGAAVGALVGILFPPSIIATGLVGAAIGGVSGHLWRGMSRADVKEFGEIIDAGQAALVIVGESKLQEAVDKAGLKAEKHVAKELDTSARDIDKEVQEAATEVS
;
A
#
# COMPACT_ATOMS: atom_id res chain seq x y z
N MET A 1 19.14 22.89 85.25
CA MET A 1 20.12 23.47 84.35
C MET A 1 20.61 22.37 83.47
N ALA A 2 20.19 22.40 82.20
CA ALA A 2 20.87 21.81 81.07
C ALA A 2 19.97 21.99 79.86
N THR A 3 20.33 22.92 79.07
CA THR A 3 19.77 23.28 77.76
C THR A 3 20.11 22.25 76.75
N GLY A 4 19.16 21.54 76.18
CA GLY A 4 19.35 20.64 75.02
C GLY A 4 18.99 21.38 73.76
N SER A 5 20.01 21.59 72.92
CA SER A 5 19.90 22.20 71.60
C SER A 5 19.54 21.12 70.58
N ASP A 6 18.40 21.30 69.91
CA ASP A 6 18.01 20.51 68.74
C ASP A 6 18.89 20.86 67.56
N PRO A 7 19.34 19.89 66.74
CA PRO A 7 20.01 20.14 65.49
C PRO A 7 19.03 20.51 64.35
N PRO A 8 19.44 21.35 63.40
CA PRO A 8 18.56 21.86 62.31
C PRO A 8 18.22 20.78 61.26
N GLY A 9 16.98 20.83 60.86
CA GLY A 9 16.30 19.89 59.99
C GLY A 9 16.99 19.59 58.68
N THR A 10 17.15 18.31 58.43
CA THR A 10 17.45 17.74 57.14
C THR A 10 16.27 17.92 56.19
N ARG A 11 16.34 18.88 55.35
CA ARG A 11 15.40 19.01 54.23
C ARG A 11 15.61 17.84 53.28
N ARG A 12 14.67 16.89 53.25
CA ARG A 12 14.59 15.86 52.24
C ARG A 12 14.37 16.55 50.90
N PRO A 13 15.18 16.26 49.85
CA PRO A 13 14.88 16.72 48.51
C PRO A 13 13.59 16.03 48.07
N LEU A 14 12.60 16.81 47.69
CA LEU A 14 11.45 16.35 46.95
C LEU A 14 11.95 15.73 45.67
N CYS A 15 11.81 14.40 45.55
CA CYS A 15 11.98 13.72 44.28
C CYS A 15 10.98 14.37 43.31
N ARG A 16 11.53 15.18 42.40
CA ARG A 16 10.83 15.60 41.21
C ARG A 16 10.54 14.32 40.44
N VAL A 17 9.28 13.86 40.50
CA VAL A 17 8.75 12.86 39.61
C VAL A 17 9.01 13.45 38.20
N GLY A 18 9.97 12.89 37.49
CA GLY A 18 10.15 13.20 36.10
C GLY A 18 8.86 12.83 35.41
N GLU A 19 8.22 13.81 34.84
CA GLU A 19 7.29 13.61 33.75
C GLU A 19 8.10 12.93 32.66
N HIS A 20 8.07 11.60 32.68
CA HIS A 20 8.36 10.85 31.48
C HIS A 20 7.25 11.26 30.52
N GLY A 21 7.60 12.22 29.66
CA GLY A 21 6.84 12.44 28.45
C GLY A 21 6.62 11.06 27.84
N GLU A 22 5.36 10.68 27.73
CA GLU A 22 4.93 9.68 26.79
C GLU A 22 5.39 10.20 25.43
N GLU A 23 6.63 9.85 25.06
CA GLU A 23 6.99 9.82 23.65
C GLU A 23 6.02 8.80 23.06
N GLU A 24 4.91 9.33 22.60
CA GLU A 24 4.02 8.65 21.68
C GLU A 24 4.94 8.06 20.63
N ASN A 25 5.13 6.75 20.73
CA ASN A 25 5.81 5.96 19.72
C ASN A 25 4.93 6.05 18.46
N MET A 26 5.02 7.18 17.78
CA MET A 26 4.43 7.38 16.47
C MET A 26 5.18 6.44 15.55
N ALA A 27 4.66 5.21 15.46
CA ALA A 27 5.14 4.24 14.50
C ALA A 27 5.26 4.97 13.16
N LYS A 28 6.49 4.97 12.62
CA LYS A 28 6.77 5.59 11.32
C LYS A 28 5.69 5.12 10.34
N PRO A 29 4.98 6.02 9.66
CA PRO A 29 3.94 5.60 8.74
C PRO A 29 4.52 4.56 7.77
N GLU A 30 3.81 3.44 7.61
CA GLU A 30 4.27 2.39 6.71
C GLU A 30 4.32 2.93 5.28
N ALA A 31 5.44 2.70 4.62
CA ALA A 31 5.63 3.07 3.23
C ALA A 31 4.72 2.23 2.33
N VAL A 32 4.48 2.69 1.12
CA VAL A 32 3.70 1.95 0.12
C VAL A 32 4.62 1.06 -0.68
N PHE A 33 4.27 -0.20 -0.77
CA PHE A 33 4.94 -1.19 -1.59
C PHE A 33 4.13 -1.45 -2.86
N ILE A 34 4.80 -1.50 -4.00
CA ILE A 34 4.24 -1.90 -5.29
C ILE A 34 4.96 -3.15 -5.78
N TYR A 35 4.17 -4.13 -6.23
CA TYR A 35 4.65 -5.29 -6.96
C TYR A 35 3.89 -5.40 -8.27
N ILE A 36 4.63 -5.64 -9.36
CA ILE A 36 4.07 -5.92 -10.68
C ILE A 36 4.79 -7.15 -11.22
N GLY A 37 4.05 -8.24 -11.40
CA GLY A 37 4.55 -9.47 -12.00
C GLY A 37 3.83 -9.76 -13.32
N THR A 38 4.56 -10.25 -14.33
CA THR A 38 4.00 -10.62 -15.63
C THR A 38 3.93 -12.13 -15.79
N TYR A 39 2.94 -12.56 -16.55
CA TYR A 39 2.58 -13.96 -16.72
C TYR A 39 2.25 -14.27 -18.17
N ALA A 40 2.40 -15.53 -18.58
CA ALA A 40 2.02 -16.01 -19.90
C ALA A 40 0.50 -15.95 -20.18
N GLY A 41 -0.31 -15.69 -19.16
CA GLY A 41 -1.76 -15.55 -19.29
C GLY A 41 -2.47 -15.28 -17.99
N GLU A 42 -3.73 -14.90 -18.10
CA GLU A 42 -4.57 -14.48 -16.97
C GLU A 42 -4.72 -15.56 -15.87
N ALA A 43 -4.83 -16.83 -16.26
CA ALA A 43 -5.00 -17.92 -15.29
C ALA A 43 -3.79 -18.05 -14.34
N ALA A 44 -2.57 -17.85 -14.85
CA ALA A 44 -1.36 -17.89 -14.04
C ALA A 44 -1.29 -16.66 -13.08
N ALA A 45 -1.66 -15.48 -13.57
CA ALA A 45 -1.74 -14.28 -12.74
C ALA A 45 -2.79 -14.41 -11.63
N ARG A 46 -3.95 -15.04 -11.94
CA ARG A 46 -5.00 -15.31 -10.94
C ARG A 46 -4.56 -16.30 -9.87
N ALA A 47 -3.79 -17.30 -10.22
CA ALA A 47 -3.27 -18.27 -9.24
C ALA A 47 -2.38 -17.58 -8.20
N ASP A 48 -1.51 -16.67 -8.62
CA ASP A 48 -0.67 -15.90 -7.71
C ASP A 48 -1.49 -14.82 -6.94
N TYR A 49 -2.52 -14.24 -7.56
CA TYR A 49 -3.47 -13.38 -6.88
C TYR A 49 -4.17 -14.09 -5.72
N ASP A 50 -4.59 -15.35 -5.91
CA ASP A 50 -5.21 -16.16 -4.85
C ASP A 50 -4.24 -16.43 -3.69
N ILE A 51 -2.94 -16.62 -3.97
CA ILE A 51 -1.91 -16.72 -2.93
C ILE A 51 -1.86 -15.44 -2.08
N VAL A 52 -1.92 -14.26 -2.71
CA VAL A 52 -1.91 -12.98 -1.97
C VAL A 52 -3.16 -12.84 -1.09
N LYS A 53 -4.32 -13.27 -1.57
CA LYS A 53 -5.56 -13.31 -0.76
C LYS A 53 -5.42 -14.22 0.45
N ASP A 54 -4.83 -15.41 0.26
CA ASP A 54 -4.61 -16.35 1.35
C ASP A 54 -3.64 -15.80 2.39
N LEU A 55 -2.57 -15.10 1.97
CA LEU A 55 -1.66 -14.41 2.88
C LEU A 55 -2.38 -13.34 3.73
N HIS A 56 -3.30 -12.59 3.13
CA HIS A 56 -4.11 -11.61 3.86
C HIS A 56 -5.08 -12.29 4.83
N ALA A 57 -5.77 -13.34 4.38
CA ALA A 57 -6.69 -14.12 5.22
C ALA A 57 -5.97 -14.75 6.42
N ALA A 58 -4.70 -15.10 6.26
CA ALA A 58 -3.83 -15.61 7.33
C ALA A 58 -3.26 -14.49 8.24
N GLY A 59 -3.54 -13.22 7.95
CA GLY A 59 -3.01 -12.08 8.70
C GLY A 59 -1.51 -11.80 8.46
N ALA A 60 -0.94 -12.38 7.42
CA ALA A 60 0.48 -12.20 7.08
C ALA A 60 0.75 -10.88 6.37
N VAL A 61 -0.27 -10.27 5.76
CA VAL A 61 -0.20 -8.96 5.10
C VAL A 61 -1.27 -8.02 5.66
N GLY A 62 -0.94 -6.73 5.75
CA GLY A 62 -1.85 -5.68 6.17
C GLY A 62 -2.77 -5.20 5.03
N THR A 63 -3.00 -3.90 4.98
CA THR A 63 -3.81 -3.28 3.94
C THR A 63 -3.14 -3.40 2.57
N TYR A 64 -3.90 -3.87 1.59
CA TYR A 64 -3.42 -3.98 0.21
C TYR A 64 -4.58 -3.81 -0.77
N ASP A 65 -4.22 -3.59 -2.02
CA ASP A 65 -5.07 -3.67 -3.19
C ASP A 65 -4.35 -4.48 -4.27
N ALA A 66 -5.06 -5.35 -4.96
CA ALA A 66 -4.47 -6.18 -6.00
C ALA A 66 -5.46 -6.41 -7.14
N SER A 67 -4.95 -6.48 -8.36
CA SER A 67 -5.76 -6.79 -9.53
C SER A 67 -4.93 -7.48 -10.61
N VAL A 68 -5.59 -8.33 -11.39
CA VAL A 68 -5.03 -8.85 -12.63
C VAL A 68 -5.36 -7.87 -13.75
N VAL A 69 -4.32 -7.46 -14.44
CA VAL A 69 -4.37 -6.55 -15.60
C VAL A 69 -4.06 -7.35 -16.85
N THR A 70 -4.93 -7.28 -17.85
CA THR A 70 -4.73 -7.94 -19.14
C THR A 70 -4.78 -6.92 -20.26
N LYS A 71 -4.17 -7.24 -21.40
CA LYS A 71 -4.19 -6.41 -22.60
C LYS A 71 -4.81 -7.24 -23.72
N ASP A 72 -5.81 -6.69 -24.38
CA ASP A 72 -6.42 -7.36 -25.53
C ASP A 72 -5.65 -7.11 -26.84
N ASP A 73 -6.05 -7.83 -27.91
CA ASP A 73 -5.41 -7.73 -29.22
C ASP A 73 -5.53 -6.32 -29.84
N SER A 74 -6.44 -5.49 -29.36
CA SER A 74 -6.58 -4.09 -29.76
C SER A 74 -5.68 -3.14 -28.95
N GLY A 75 -4.94 -3.66 -27.99
CA GLY A 75 -4.05 -2.93 -27.09
C GLY A 75 -4.78 -2.24 -25.94
N LYS A 76 -6.05 -2.58 -25.69
CA LYS A 76 -6.80 -2.03 -24.56
C LYS A 76 -6.48 -2.80 -23.29
N VAL A 77 -6.35 -2.04 -22.21
CA VAL A 77 -6.04 -2.55 -20.86
C VAL A 77 -7.34 -2.83 -20.11
N HIS A 78 -7.47 -4.04 -19.64
CA HIS A 78 -8.58 -4.51 -18.80
C HIS A 78 -8.06 -4.78 -17.40
N VAL A 79 -8.71 -4.20 -16.40
CA VAL A 79 -8.41 -4.46 -14.99
C VAL A 79 -9.50 -5.35 -14.43
N SER A 80 -9.15 -6.59 -14.10
CA SER A 80 -10.07 -7.54 -13.50
C SER A 80 -10.14 -7.29 -12.00
N LYS A 81 -11.29 -6.86 -11.52
CA LYS A 81 -11.57 -6.81 -10.08
C LYS A 81 -12.24 -8.11 -9.67
N ASP A 82 -11.65 -8.80 -8.72
CA ASP A 82 -12.38 -9.86 -8.02
C ASP A 82 -13.31 -9.18 -7.00
N GLU A 83 -14.60 -9.53 -7.01
CA GLU A 83 -15.60 -8.96 -6.09
C GLU A 83 -15.23 -9.17 -4.61
N MET A 84 -14.39 -10.17 -4.31
CA MET A 84 -13.92 -10.45 -2.96
C MET A 84 -12.83 -9.49 -2.48
N ALA A 85 -11.95 -9.00 -3.35
CA ALA A 85 -10.93 -8.02 -3.00
C ALA A 85 -11.56 -6.67 -2.58
N THR A 86 -12.70 -6.31 -3.19
CA THR A 86 -13.47 -5.11 -2.84
C THR A 86 -14.04 -5.17 -1.41
N ARG A 87 -14.22 -6.36 -0.84
CA ARG A 87 -14.76 -6.52 0.52
C ARG A 87 -13.69 -6.63 1.62
N HIS A 88 -12.46 -6.97 1.26
CA HIS A 88 -11.41 -7.30 2.25
C HIS A 88 -10.16 -6.41 2.13
N GLY A 89 -9.94 -5.74 1.00
CA GLY A 89 -8.88 -4.75 0.86
C GLY A 89 -9.42 -3.36 1.21
N ALA A 90 -8.82 -2.68 2.17
CA ALA A 90 -9.29 -1.37 2.62
C ALA A 90 -9.33 -0.32 1.49
N TRP A 91 -8.55 -0.52 0.43
CA TRP A 91 -8.44 0.42 -0.70
C TRP A 91 -9.36 0.14 -1.89
N GLY A 92 -10.10 -0.99 -1.88
CA GLY A 92 -11.22 -1.27 -2.79
C GLY A 92 -10.96 -1.11 -4.29
N GLY A 93 -9.75 -1.33 -4.76
CA GLY A 93 -9.33 -1.13 -6.15
C GLY A 93 -8.93 0.31 -6.48
N ALA A 94 -8.94 1.23 -5.52
CA ALA A 94 -8.57 2.62 -5.76
C ALA A 94 -7.06 2.79 -6.01
N ALA A 95 -6.23 2.07 -5.26
CA ALA A 95 -4.78 2.19 -5.37
C ALA A 95 -4.26 1.57 -6.69
N VAL A 96 -4.70 0.35 -7.04
CA VAL A 96 -4.35 -0.26 -8.33
C VAL A 96 -4.95 0.52 -9.49
N GLY A 97 -6.21 0.97 -9.38
CA GLY A 97 -6.85 1.81 -10.41
C GLY A 97 -6.10 3.12 -10.65
N ALA A 98 -5.65 3.77 -9.58
CA ALA A 98 -4.83 4.97 -9.66
C ALA A 98 -3.48 4.71 -10.32
N LEU A 99 -2.80 3.62 -9.95
CA LEU A 99 -1.53 3.22 -10.55
C LEU A 99 -1.69 2.94 -12.05
N VAL A 100 -2.68 2.14 -12.45
CA VAL A 100 -2.99 1.86 -13.85
C VAL A 100 -3.30 3.15 -14.62
N GLY A 101 -4.06 4.08 -14.01
CA GLY A 101 -4.37 5.39 -14.61
C GLY A 101 -3.14 6.30 -14.78
N ILE A 102 -2.10 6.13 -13.96
CA ILE A 102 -0.81 6.82 -14.11
C ILE A 102 0.01 6.21 -15.26
N LEU A 103 0.00 4.88 -15.36
CA LEU A 103 0.83 4.14 -16.31
C LEU A 103 0.27 4.17 -17.73
N PHE A 104 -1.06 4.24 -17.88
CA PHE A 104 -1.73 4.15 -19.17
C PHE A 104 -2.66 5.34 -19.41
N PRO A 105 -2.69 5.90 -20.64
CA PRO A 105 -3.62 6.94 -20.98
C PRO A 105 -5.08 6.42 -20.91
N PRO A 106 -6.04 7.24 -20.48
CA PRO A 106 -7.44 6.82 -20.32
C PRO A 106 -8.08 6.24 -21.58
N SER A 107 -7.57 6.59 -22.75
CA SER A 107 -8.09 6.11 -24.04
C SER A 107 -7.89 4.61 -24.30
N ILE A 108 -6.94 3.98 -23.61
CA ILE A 108 -6.67 2.55 -23.74
C ILE A 108 -7.19 1.72 -22.57
N ILE A 109 -7.74 2.34 -21.54
CA ILE A 109 -8.35 1.62 -20.42
C ILE A 109 -9.79 1.26 -20.82
N ALA A 110 -10.05 -0.04 -20.99
CA ALA A 110 -11.34 -0.53 -21.49
C ALA A 110 -12.45 -0.55 -20.44
N THR A 111 -12.08 -0.70 -19.18
CA THR A 111 -13.04 -0.71 -18.07
C THR A 111 -13.13 0.68 -17.48
N GLY A 112 -14.35 1.26 -17.45
CA GLY A 112 -14.65 2.58 -16.90
C GLY A 112 -14.44 2.69 -15.37
N LEU A 113 -13.36 2.13 -14.88
CA LEU A 113 -12.94 2.12 -13.48
C LEU A 113 -12.23 3.41 -13.06
N VAL A 114 -12.41 4.46 -13.83
CA VAL A 114 -11.97 5.80 -13.47
C VAL A 114 -12.97 6.36 -12.46
N GLY A 115 -12.94 5.81 -11.25
CA GLY A 115 -13.74 6.36 -10.15
C GLY A 115 -13.16 7.68 -9.64
N ALA A 116 -13.99 8.52 -9.06
CA ALA A 116 -13.65 9.85 -8.53
C ALA A 116 -12.53 9.83 -7.47
N ALA A 117 -12.25 8.68 -6.85
CA ALA A 117 -11.15 8.47 -5.90
C ALA A 117 -9.74 8.63 -6.50
N ILE A 118 -9.63 8.72 -7.83
CA ILE A 118 -8.35 8.64 -8.53
C ILE A 118 -7.49 9.89 -8.32
N GLY A 119 -8.07 11.05 -8.09
CA GLY A 119 -7.33 12.31 -8.01
C GLY A 119 -6.33 12.36 -6.86
N GLY A 120 -6.77 12.12 -5.63
CA GLY A 120 -5.94 12.17 -4.44
C GLY A 120 -4.94 11.03 -4.36
N VAL A 121 -5.41 9.79 -4.52
CA VAL A 121 -4.57 8.57 -4.51
C VAL A 121 -3.50 8.62 -5.61
N SER A 122 -3.88 9.02 -6.84
CA SER A 122 -2.92 9.22 -7.94
C SER A 122 -1.85 10.26 -7.61
N GLY A 123 -2.24 11.35 -6.94
CA GLY A 123 -1.31 12.40 -6.54
C GLY A 123 -0.27 11.92 -5.54
N HIS A 124 -0.65 11.07 -4.59
CA HIS A 124 0.28 10.47 -3.61
C HIS A 124 1.19 9.45 -4.26
N LEU A 125 0.66 8.52 -5.06
CA LEU A 125 1.47 7.55 -5.79
C LEU A 125 2.44 8.23 -6.76
N TRP A 126 1.97 9.22 -7.53
CA TRP A 126 2.81 9.98 -8.47
C TRP A 126 3.99 10.67 -7.77
N ARG A 127 3.77 11.27 -6.60
CA ARG A 127 4.84 11.92 -5.83
C ARG A 127 5.87 10.93 -5.29
N GLY A 128 5.44 9.71 -4.95
CA GLY A 128 6.32 8.63 -4.47
C GLY A 128 7.10 7.94 -5.59
N MET A 129 6.74 8.13 -6.86
CA MET A 129 7.38 7.49 -8.01
C MET A 129 8.27 8.45 -8.78
N SER A 130 9.44 7.97 -9.22
CA SER A 130 10.25 8.67 -10.21
C SER A 130 9.72 8.42 -11.63
N ARG A 131 10.14 9.24 -12.60
CA ARG A 131 9.83 8.98 -14.02
C ARG A 131 10.40 7.65 -14.52
N ALA A 132 11.51 7.21 -13.94
CA ALA A 132 12.10 5.92 -14.26
C ALA A 132 11.20 4.78 -13.77
N ASP A 133 10.60 4.90 -12.59
CA ASP A 133 9.68 3.91 -12.03
C ASP A 133 8.43 3.77 -12.90
N VAL A 134 7.83 4.88 -13.29
CA VAL A 134 6.64 4.89 -14.17
C VAL A 134 6.94 4.19 -15.50
N LYS A 135 8.12 4.47 -16.07
CA LYS A 135 8.55 3.83 -17.31
C LYS A 135 8.76 2.33 -17.12
N GLU A 136 9.48 1.93 -16.07
CA GLU A 136 9.78 0.53 -15.75
C GLU A 136 8.49 -0.27 -15.52
N PHE A 137 7.55 0.27 -14.74
CA PHE A 137 6.25 -0.35 -14.48
C PHE A 137 5.41 -0.49 -15.74
N GLY A 138 5.39 0.53 -16.59
CA GLY A 138 4.70 0.46 -17.89
C GLY A 138 5.29 -0.59 -18.81
N GLU A 139 6.61 -0.60 -18.97
CA GLU A 139 7.32 -1.56 -19.84
C GLU A 139 7.13 -3.02 -19.40
N ILE A 140 7.12 -3.28 -18.08
CA ILE A 140 6.93 -4.64 -17.58
C ILE A 140 5.51 -5.14 -17.84
N ILE A 141 4.48 -4.29 -17.68
CA ILE A 141 3.10 -4.66 -18.01
C ILE A 141 2.93 -4.87 -19.51
N ASP A 142 3.56 -4.03 -20.34
CA ASP A 142 3.51 -4.16 -21.78
C ASP A 142 4.21 -5.42 -22.32
N ALA A 143 5.15 -5.98 -21.56
CA ALA A 143 5.90 -7.17 -21.97
C ALA A 143 5.13 -8.48 -21.77
N GLY A 144 4.06 -8.49 -20.97
CA GLY A 144 3.29 -9.69 -20.64
C GLY A 144 1.90 -9.71 -21.27
N GLN A 145 1.29 -10.91 -21.33
CA GLN A 145 -0.12 -11.06 -21.71
C GLN A 145 -1.06 -10.75 -20.55
N ALA A 146 -0.59 -10.97 -19.33
CA ALA A 146 -1.27 -10.62 -18.09
C ALA A 146 -0.25 -10.13 -17.07
N ALA A 147 -0.68 -9.26 -16.19
CA ALA A 147 0.11 -8.80 -15.07
C ALA A 147 -0.71 -8.86 -13.77
N LEU A 148 -0.06 -9.27 -12.68
CA LEU A 148 -0.58 -9.09 -11.34
C LEU A 148 0.02 -7.79 -10.78
N VAL A 149 -0.84 -6.85 -10.44
CA VAL A 149 -0.46 -5.57 -9.84
C VAL A 149 -0.92 -5.60 -8.39
N ILE A 150 -0.02 -5.35 -7.46
CA ILE A 150 -0.29 -5.30 -6.02
C ILE A 150 0.24 -3.96 -5.50
N VAL A 151 -0.58 -3.27 -4.72
CA VAL A 151 -0.21 -2.06 -3.99
C VAL A 151 -0.59 -2.27 -2.54
N GLY A 152 0.32 -2.08 -1.60
CA GLY A 152 0.03 -2.35 -0.19
C GLY A 152 1.05 -1.70 0.75
N GLU A 153 0.91 -1.99 2.02
CA GLU A 153 1.87 -1.59 3.04
C GLU A 153 3.21 -2.34 2.86
N SER A 154 4.30 -1.74 3.29
CA SER A 154 5.67 -2.29 3.11
C SER A 154 5.86 -3.70 3.67
N LYS A 155 5.10 -4.10 4.70
CA LYS A 155 5.10 -5.49 5.22
C LYS A 155 4.71 -6.54 4.19
N LEU A 156 3.95 -6.15 3.17
CA LEU A 156 3.55 -7.02 2.06
C LEU A 156 4.77 -7.55 1.29
N GLN A 157 5.85 -6.76 1.18
CA GLN A 157 7.06 -7.17 0.46
C GLN A 157 7.60 -8.50 0.97
N GLU A 158 7.83 -8.61 2.28
CA GLU A 158 8.39 -9.83 2.88
C GLU A 158 7.49 -11.04 2.66
N ALA A 159 6.17 -10.85 2.73
CA ALA A 159 5.20 -11.92 2.50
C ALA A 159 5.18 -12.38 1.04
N VAL A 160 5.22 -11.46 0.09
CA VAL A 160 5.29 -11.74 -1.35
C VAL A 160 6.58 -12.46 -1.71
N ASP A 161 7.72 -12.00 -1.19
CA ASP A 161 9.03 -12.62 -1.42
C ASP A 161 9.06 -14.07 -0.88
N LYS A 162 8.50 -14.31 0.30
CA LYS A 162 8.41 -15.64 0.90
C LYS A 162 7.43 -16.58 0.18
N ALA A 163 6.36 -16.03 -0.37
CA ALA A 163 5.35 -16.80 -1.09
C ALA A 163 5.86 -17.39 -2.41
N GLY A 164 6.89 -16.78 -2.99
CA GLY A 164 7.51 -17.26 -4.21
C GLY A 164 6.54 -17.25 -5.39
N LEU A 165 5.95 -16.09 -5.68
CA LEU A 165 5.05 -15.90 -6.81
C LEU A 165 5.72 -16.34 -8.12
N LYS A 166 4.93 -16.87 -9.06
CA LYS A 166 5.41 -17.52 -10.29
C LYS A 166 5.47 -16.59 -11.49
N ALA A 167 5.62 -15.29 -11.26
CA ALA A 167 5.78 -14.34 -12.34
C ALA A 167 7.01 -14.67 -13.21
N GLU A 168 6.89 -14.53 -14.53
CA GLU A 168 8.01 -14.69 -15.47
C GLU A 168 9.04 -13.56 -15.31
N LYS A 169 8.53 -12.35 -15.07
CA LYS A 169 9.31 -11.16 -14.71
C LYS A 169 8.53 -10.39 -13.67
N HIS A 170 9.23 -9.74 -12.78
CA HIS A 170 8.59 -8.85 -11.82
C HIS A 170 9.47 -7.65 -11.48
N VAL A 171 8.83 -6.61 -11.02
CA VAL A 171 9.44 -5.48 -10.35
C VAL A 171 8.72 -5.27 -9.02
N ALA A 172 9.49 -5.00 -7.98
CA ALA A 172 8.99 -4.74 -6.64
C ALA A 172 9.68 -3.49 -6.11
N LYS A 173 8.91 -2.55 -5.56
CA LYS A 173 9.45 -1.27 -5.13
C LYS A 173 8.68 -0.70 -3.95
N GLU A 174 9.43 -0.16 -2.99
CA GLU A 174 8.88 0.67 -1.93
C GLU A 174 8.90 2.13 -2.39
N LEU A 175 7.78 2.80 -2.23
CA LEU A 175 7.61 4.22 -2.58
C LEU A 175 7.79 5.09 -1.35
N ASP A 176 8.36 6.27 -1.55
CA ASP A 176 8.43 7.31 -0.51
C ASP A 176 7.08 8.04 -0.38
N THR A 177 6.05 7.25 -0.03
CA THR A 177 4.70 7.74 0.28
C THR A 177 4.10 6.91 1.40
N SER A 178 3.20 7.51 2.17
CA SER A 178 2.59 6.87 3.33
C SER A 178 1.32 6.12 2.95
N ALA A 179 1.17 4.88 3.41
CA ALA A 179 -0.06 4.11 3.28
C ALA A 179 -1.26 4.83 3.95
N ARG A 180 -1.02 5.56 5.04
CA ARG A 180 -2.07 6.35 5.73
C ARG A 180 -2.60 7.48 4.85
N ASP A 181 -1.77 8.10 4.02
CA ASP A 181 -2.22 9.16 3.12
C ASP A 181 -3.13 8.57 2.04
N ILE A 182 -2.83 7.37 1.55
CA ILE A 182 -3.69 6.65 0.62
C ILE A 182 -5.01 6.26 1.29
N ASP A 183 -4.98 5.71 2.51
CA ASP A 183 -6.18 5.38 3.28
C ASP A 183 -7.12 6.59 3.43
N LYS A 184 -6.56 7.73 3.79
CA LYS A 184 -7.31 8.97 3.96
C LYS A 184 -8.02 9.38 2.68
N GLU A 185 -7.31 9.42 1.57
CA GLU A 185 -7.87 9.80 0.26
C GLU A 185 -8.96 8.82 -0.22
N VAL A 186 -8.78 7.53 0.02
CA VAL A 186 -9.79 6.51 -0.30
C VAL A 186 -11.05 6.70 0.53
N GLN A 187 -10.91 7.00 1.83
CA GLN A 187 -12.05 7.24 2.71
C GLN A 187 -12.78 8.54 2.36
N GLU A 188 -12.05 9.62 2.07
CA GLU A 188 -12.63 10.90 1.64
C GLU A 188 -13.44 10.72 0.34
N ALA A 189 -12.88 10.02 -0.64
CA ALA A 189 -13.56 9.75 -1.89
C ALA A 189 -14.81 8.86 -1.71
N ALA A 190 -14.79 7.90 -0.79
CA ALA A 190 -15.95 7.06 -0.50
C ALA A 190 -17.11 7.86 0.13
N THR A 191 -16.80 8.92 0.89
CA THR A 191 -17.80 9.80 1.49
C THR A 191 -18.43 10.78 0.49
N GLU A 192 -17.70 11.19 -0.54
CA GLU A 192 -18.21 12.09 -1.58
C GLU A 192 -19.21 11.42 -2.53
N VAL A 193 -19.18 10.09 -2.65
CA VAL A 193 -20.03 9.30 -3.56
C VAL A 193 -21.30 8.79 -2.87
N SER A 194 -21.43 8.96 -1.55
CA SER A 194 -22.58 8.50 -0.74
C SER A 194 -23.62 9.59 -0.54
#